data_77ea0be6f9e3bb9514a9bae3f03d913d
#
_entry.id   77ea0be6f9e3bb9514a9bae3f03d913d
#
_cell.length_a   1.000
_cell.length_b   1.000
_cell.length_c   1.000
_cell.angle_alpha   90.00
_cell.angle_beta   90.00
_cell.angle_gamma   90.00
#
_symmetry.space_group_name_H-M   'P 1'
#
loop_
_entity.id
_entity.type
_entity.pdbx_description
1 polymer ?
#
loop_
_entity_poly.entity_id
_entity_poly.type
_entity_poly.pdbx_seq_one_letter_code
_entity_poly.pdbx_strand_id
1 'polypeptide(L)'
;MKYKCPLCQKMPSSHSLKKLFEKKQIIYYYTCPAEALLYYDVKGIINHYDGVLSEIPENKEWVWIFDSLDFGIVHAMQINVAIELAKLISNKFSKNLKKIIIINPTFYIQIIHKMILPFLNNKVQDIIEINYETDCVEEIIKMIE
;
A
#
# COMPACT_ATOMS: atom_id res chain seq x y z
N MET A 1 10.36 18.54 -6.62
CA MET A 1 11.29 17.43 -6.87
C MET A 1 10.65 16.11 -6.51
N LYS A 2 10.76 15.15 -7.39
CA LYS A 2 10.26 13.81 -7.06
C LYS A 2 11.22 13.11 -6.11
N TYR A 3 10.67 12.53 -5.07
CA TYR A 3 11.45 11.69 -4.16
C TYR A 3 12.01 10.48 -4.91
N LYS A 4 13.25 10.16 -4.65
CA LYS A 4 13.91 8.98 -5.22
C LYS A 4 14.55 8.18 -4.09
N CYS A 5 14.04 6.98 -3.86
CA CYS A 5 14.60 6.09 -2.86
C CYS A 5 15.99 5.62 -3.33
N PRO A 6 17.06 5.85 -2.55
CA PRO A 6 18.41 5.44 -2.97
C PRO A 6 18.53 3.94 -3.24
N LEU A 7 17.86 3.10 -2.45
CA LEU A 7 17.92 1.65 -2.65
C LEU A 7 17.15 1.22 -3.90
N CYS A 8 16.00 1.84 -4.15
CA CYS A 8 15.21 1.53 -5.34
C CYS A 8 15.85 2.02 -6.64
N GLN A 9 16.74 3.02 -6.56
CA GLN A 9 17.53 3.43 -7.73
C GLN A 9 18.54 2.37 -8.13
N LYS A 10 19.14 1.70 -7.15
CA LYS A 10 20.12 0.63 -7.40
C LYS A 10 19.47 -0.71 -7.68
N MET A 11 18.39 -1.00 -6.96
CA MET A 11 17.63 -2.25 -7.09
C MET A 11 16.15 -1.88 -7.19
N PRO A 12 15.62 -1.72 -8.41
CA PRO A 12 14.21 -1.35 -8.61
C PRO A 12 13.26 -2.31 -7.90
N SER A 13 12.17 -1.76 -7.37
CA SER A 13 11.14 -2.48 -6.63
C SER A 13 11.59 -3.06 -5.29
N SER A 14 12.69 -2.56 -4.71
CA SER A 14 13.14 -3.04 -3.39
C SER A 14 12.08 -2.91 -2.31
N HIS A 15 11.32 -1.84 -2.30
CA HIS A 15 10.29 -1.55 -1.29
C HIS A 15 8.85 -1.59 -1.81
N SER A 16 8.66 -1.88 -3.08
CA SER A 16 7.36 -2.22 -3.70
C SER A 16 6.22 -1.19 -3.61
N LEU A 17 6.49 0.09 -3.48
CA LEU A 17 5.43 1.11 -3.68
C LEU A 17 5.72 1.89 -4.95
N LYS A 18 4.77 1.90 -5.88
CA LYS A 18 4.94 2.65 -7.13
C LYS A 18 3.64 3.31 -7.55
N LYS A 19 3.76 4.49 -8.17
CA LYS A 19 2.65 5.18 -8.78
C LYS A 19 2.31 4.48 -10.10
N LEU A 20 1.04 4.12 -10.29
CA LEU A 20 0.56 3.55 -11.56
C LEU A 20 0.20 4.67 -12.54
N PHE A 21 -0.77 5.51 -12.17
CA PHE A 21 -1.23 6.61 -12.99
C PHE A 21 -2.13 7.54 -12.18
N GLU A 22 -2.55 8.62 -12.81
CA GLU A 22 -3.47 9.58 -12.23
C GLU A 22 -4.68 9.75 -13.16
N LYS A 23 -5.88 9.81 -12.58
CA LYS A 23 -7.11 10.01 -13.34
C LYS A 23 -8.13 10.73 -12.47
N LYS A 24 -8.75 11.81 -13.01
CA LYS A 24 -9.79 12.58 -12.31
C LYS A 24 -9.38 13.07 -10.92
N GLN A 25 -8.16 13.59 -10.80
CA GLN A 25 -7.60 14.09 -9.54
C GLN A 25 -7.37 12.99 -8.50
N ILE A 26 -7.30 11.74 -8.93
CA ILE A 26 -7.00 10.60 -8.06
C ILE A 26 -5.73 9.93 -8.57
N ILE A 27 -4.76 9.74 -7.66
CA ILE A 27 -3.50 9.06 -7.96
C ILE A 27 -3.59 7.63 -7.46
N TYR A 28 -3.29 6.67 -8.32
CA TYR A 28 -3.35 5.26 -8.00
C TYR A 28 -1.95 4.72 -7.72
N TYR A 29 -1.78 4.12 -6.54
CA TYR A 29 -0.53 3.50 -6.12
C TYR A 29 -0.69 1.99 -6.01
N TYR A 30 0.38 1.27 -6.27
CA TYR A 30 0.40 -0.19 -6.28
C TYR A 30 1.52 -0.71 -5.40
N THR A 31 1.22 -1.73 -4.59
CA THR A 31 2.16 -2.46 -3.76
C THR A 31 1.94 -3.96 -3.96
N CYS A 32 3.03 -4.70 -4.18
CA CYS A 32 3.01 -6.16 -4.15
C CYS A 32 4.20 -6.64 -3.31
N PRO A 33 3.99 -7.01 -2.04
CA PRO A 33 5.10 -7.40 -1.16
C PRO A 33 5.95 -8.56 -1.70
N ALA A 34 5.35 -9.49 -2.41
CA ALA A 34 6.08 -10.63 -2.97
C ALA A 34 7.09 -10.21 -4.05
N GLU A 35 6.90 -9.04 -4.68
CA GLU A 35 7.84 -8.49 -5.65
C GLU A 35 8.95 -7.67 -4.98
N ALA A 36 8.80 -7.33 -3.71
CA ALA A 36 9.77 -6.50 -2.99
C ALA A 36 11.02 -7.31 -2.65
N LEU A 37 12.19 -6.82 -3.04
CA LEU A 37 13.45 -7.47 -2.71
C LEU A 37 13.77 -7.33 -1.22
N LEU A 38 13.40 -6.20 -0.62
CA LEU A 38 13.69 -5.90 0.79
C LEU A 38 12.39 -5.82 1.61
N TYR A 39 11.56 -6.83 1.52
CA TYR A 39 10.27 -6.88 2.23
C TYR A 39 10.41 -6.87 3.76
N TYR A 40 11.59 -7.13 4.28
CA TYR A 40 11.91 -7.17 5.71
C TYR A 40 12.54 -5.87 6.22
N ASP A 41 12.84 -4.91 5.36
CA ASP A 41 13.51 -3.66 5.70
C ASP A 41 12.51 -2.62 6.20
N VAL A 42 12.15 -2.70 7.49
CA VAL A 42 11.11 -1.84 8.09
C VAL A 42 11.42 -0.37 7.84
N LYS A 43 12.61 0.09 8.23
CA LYS A 43 12.98 1.50 8.13
C LYS A 43 13.01 1.99 6.69
N GLY A 44 13.58 1.19 5.79
CA GLY A 44 13.64 1.53 4.36
C GLY A 44 12.26 1.59 3.73
N ILE A 45 11.38 0.65 4.06
CA ILE A 45 10.00 0.64 3.56
C ILE A 45 9.26 1.90 4.03
N ILE A 46 9.34 2.22 5.32
CA ILE A 46 8.65 3.39 5.87
C ILE A 46 9.18 4.68 5.24
N ASN A 47 10.49 4.82 5.11
CA ASN A 47 11.10 5.99 4.46
C ASN A 47 10.68 6.12 3.01
N HIS A 48 10.62 5.00 2.28
CA HIS A 48 10.19 4.99 0.88
C HIS A 48 8.74 5.42 0.74
N TYR A 49 7.84 4.84 1.53
CA TYR A 49 6.42 5.18 1.51
C TYR A 49 6.20 6.64 1.89
N ASP A 50 6.85 7.09 2.96
CA ASP A 50 6.74 8.48 3.42
C ASP A 50 7.20 9.45 2.32
N GLY A 51 8.34 9.17 1.70
CA GLY A 51 8.87 10.03 0.63
C GLY A 51 7.96 10.08 -0.58
N VAL A 52 7.50 8.93 -1.06
CA VAL A 52 6.63 8.85 -2.24
C VAL A 52 5.28 9.50 -1.97
N LEU A 53 4.63 9.17 -0.86
CA LEU A 53 3.29 9.68 -0.55
C LEU A 53 3.30 11.16 -0.18
N SER A 54 4.42 11.69 0.32
CA SER A 54 4.54 13.12 0.63
C SER A 54 4.50 14.01 -0.62
N GLU A 55 4.67 13.43 -1.80
CA GLU A 55 4.57 14.17 -3.06
C GLU A 55 3.14 14.38 -3.55
N ILE A 56 2.14 13.77 -2.89
CA ILE A 56 0.74 13.92 -3.28
C ILE A 56 0.27 15.35 -2.95
N PRO A 57 -0.23 16.11 -3.97
CA PRO A 57 -0.76 17.45 -3.70
C PRO A 57 -1.98 17.41 -2.78
N GLU A 58 -2.16 18.46 -1.98
CA GLU A 58 -3.29 18.54 -1.04
C GLU A 58 -4.66 18.50 -1.71
N ASN A 59 -4.74 18.95 -2.96
CA ASN A 59 -5.99 19.00 -3.72
C ASN A 59 -6.32 17.69 -4.44
N LYS A 60 -5.51 16.64 -4.24
CA LYS A 60 -5.74 15.35 -4.89
C LYS A 60 -5.95 14.26 -3.86
N GLU A 61 -6.72 13.25 -4.27
CA GLU A 61 -6.91 12.04 -3.48
C GLU A 61 -6.00 10.93 -4.00
N TRP A 62 -5.86 9.86 -3.23
CA TRP A 62 -5.11 8.70 -3.69
C TRP A 62 -5.83 7.40 -3.31
N VAL A 63 -5.56 6.37 -4.11
CA VAL A 63 -6.07 5.02 -3.91
C VAL A 63 -4.87 4.09 -3.80
N TRP A 64 -4.92 3.18 -2.85
CA TRP A 64 -3.85 2.19 -2.66
C TRP A 64 -4.35 0.83 -3.06
N ILE A 65 -3.74 0.25 -4.10
CA ILE A 65 -4.02 -1.11 -4.53
C ILE A 65 -2.93 -2.00 -3.96
N PHE A 66 -3.32 -2.87 -3.03
CA PHE A 66 -2.41 -3.79 -2.37
C PHE A 66 -2.61 -5.17 -2.97
N ASP A 67 -1.64 -5.62 -3.76
CA ASP A 67 -1.68 -6.92 -4.42
C ASP A 67 -1.02 -7.95 -3.51
N SER A 68 -1.84 -8.89 -3.04
CA SER A 68 -1.39 -9.93 -2.11
C SER A 68 -0.96 -11.21 -2.83
N LEU A 69 -0.80 -11.17 -4.14
CA LEU A 69 -0.34 -12.33 -4.91
C LEU A 69 0.98 -12.83 -4.30
N ASP A 70 1.02 -14.13 -4.00
CA ASP A 70 2.18 -14.79 -3.39
C ASP A 70 2.59 -14.24 -2.00
N PHE A 71 1.70 -13.49 -1.34
CA PHE A 71 1.92 -13.06 0.04
C PHE A 71 1.86 -14.30 0.93
N GLY A 72 3.02 -14.73 1.40
CA GLY A 72 3.16 -15.97 2.16
C GLY A 72 3.58 -15.74 3.60
N ILE A 73 3.98 -16.84 4.24
CA ILE A 73 4.37 -16.82 5.66
C ILE A 73 5.57 -15.90 5.93
N VAL A 74 6.54 -15.84 5.00
CA VAL A 74 7.72 -14.98 5.20
C VAL A 74 7.34 -13.51 5.26
N HIS A 75 6.33 -13.11 4.49
CA HIS A 75 5.80 -11.74 4.52
C HIS A 75 4.99 -11.49 5.80
N ALA A 76 4.18 -12.47 6.20
CA ALA A 76 3.37 -12.38 7.41
C ALA A 76 4.21 -12.31 8.68
N MET A 77 5.41 -12.92 8.68
CA MET A 77 6.33 -12.84 9.80
C MET A 77 6.89 -11.43 10.01
N GLN A 78 6.80 -10.58 9.01
CA GLN A 78 7.25 -9.19 9.10
C GLN A 78 6.13 -8.29 9.65
N ILE A 79 5.57 -8.67 10.79
CA ILE A 79 4.45 -7.94 11.39
C ILE A 79 4.83 -6.49 11.74
N ASN A 80 6.09 -6.23 12.07
CA ASN A 80 6.53 -4.87 12.36
C ASN A 80 6.41 -3.95 11.14
N VAL A 81 6.66 -4.47 9.93
CA VAL A 81 6.45 -3.71 8.70
C VAL A 81 4.98 -3.31 8.58
N ALA A 82 4.08 -4.27 8.77
CA ALA A 82 2.64 -4.03 8.66
C ALA A 82 2.16 -3.01 9.70
N ILE A 83 2.61 -3.13 10.95
CA ILE A 83 2.23 -2.22 12.03
C ILE A 83 2.73 -0.80 11.75
N GLU A 84 3.99 -0.66 11.36
CA GLU A 84 4.56 0.67 11.10
C GLU A 84 3.94 1.32 9.86
N LEU A 85 3.60 0.55 8.82
CA LEU A 85 2.86 1.07 7.67
C LEU A 85 1.45 1.51 8.07
N ALA A 86 0.77 0.71 8.89
CA ALA A 86 -0.57 1.06 9.37
C ALA A 86 -0.56 2.40 10.13
N LYS A 87 0.43 2.59 11.00
CA LYS A 87 0.62 3.84 11.74
C LYS A 87 0.92 5.01 10.81
N LEU A 88 1.82 4.84 9.87
CA LEU A 88 2.20 5.89 8.92
C LEU A 88 1.00 6.35 8.10
N ILE A 89 0.28 5.40 7.52
CA ILE A 89 -0.88 5.69 6.68
C ILE A 89 -1.98 6.40 7.49
N SER A 90 -2.29 5.87 8.67
CA SER A 90 -3.34 6.44 9.52
C SER A 90 -3.01 7.84 10.02
N ASN A 91 -1.75 8.07 10.41
CA ASN A 91 -1.36 9.31 11.06
C ASN A 91 -0.99 10.42 10.08
N LYS A 92 -0.48 10.07 8.90
CA LYS A 92 0.07 11.08 7.99
C LYS A 92 -0.64 11.16 6.65
N PHE A 93 -1.18 10.06 6.13
CA PHE A 93 -1.67 10.02 4.75
C PHE A 93 -3.14 9.66 4.59
N SER A 94 -3.88 9.53 5.69
CA SER A 94 -5.29 9.11 5.61
C SER A 94 -6.23 10.21 5.14
N LYS A 95 -5.87 11.48 5.28
CA LYS A 95 -6.76 12.59 4.95
C LYS A 95 -7.29 12.52 3.52
N ASN A 96 -6.39 12.30 2.56
CA ASN A 96 -6.73 12.25 1.15
C ASN A 96 -6.80 10.83 0.58
N LEU A 97 -6.74 9.84 1.45
CA LEU A 97 -6.85 8.44 1.05
C LEU A 97 -8.32 8.10 0.80
N LYS A 98 -8.63 7.76 -0.44
CA LYS A 98 -9.99 7.45 -0.84
C LYS A 98 -10.36 6.00 -0.59
N LYS A 99 -9.46 5.08 -0.91
CA LYS A 99 -9.72 3.64 -0.76
C LYS A 99 -8.43 2.85 -0.68
N ILE A 100 -8.49 1.73 0.04
CA ILE A 100 -7.44 0.70 0.03
C ILE A 100 -8.11 -0.57 -0.48
N ILE A 101 -7.60 -1.12 -1.58
CA ILE A 101 -8.16 -2.32 -2.19
C ILE A 101 -7.11 -3.41 -2.16
N ILE A 102 -7.43 -4.50 -1.46
CA ILE A 102 -6.56 -5.69 -1.39
C ILE A 102 -7.05 -6.67 -2.44
N ILE A 103 -6.17 -7.00 -3.39
CA ILE A 103 -6.48 -7.97 -4.46
C ILE A 103 -5.64 -9.22 -4.27
N ASN A 104 -6.07 -10.32 -4.88
CA ASN A 104 -5.44 -11.63 -4.75
C ASN A 104 -5.20 -12.02 -3.29
N PRO A 105 -6.23 -11.92 -2.41
CA PRO A 105 -6.03 -12.13 -0.98
C PRO A 105 -5.62 -13.56 -0.67
N THR A 106 -4.62 -13.69 0.22
CA THR A 106 -4.20 -14.97 0.75
C THR A 106 -4.66 -15.10 2.20
N PHE A 107 -4.59 -16.30 2.73
CA PHE A 107 -4.88 -16.55 4.14
C PHE A 107 -4.02 -15.64 5.04
N TYR A 108 -2.74 -15.48 4.70
CA TYR A 108 -1.81 -14.72 5.52
C TYR A 108 -2.12 -13.23 5.54
N ILE A 109 -2.54 -12.64 4.41
CA ILE A 109 -2.90 -11.21 4.41
C ILE A 109 -4.16 -10.95 5.23
N GLN A 110 -5.08 -11.89 5.26
CA GLN A 110 -6.29 -11.76 6.06
C GLN A 110 -5.96 -11.75 7.56
N ILE A 111 -4.99 -12.57 7.99
CA ILE A 111 -4.51 -12.56 9.37
C ILE A 111 -3.86 -11.21 9.70
N ILE A 112 -2.97 -10.74 8.83
CA ILE A 112 -2.29 -9.46 9.02
C ILE A 112 -3.31 -8.32 9.11
N HIS A 113 -4.31 -8.31 8.25
CA HIS A 113 -5.35 -7.29 8.28
C HIS A 113 -6.01 -7.20 9.66
N LYS A 114 -6.37 -8.34 10.23
CA LYS A 114 -6.96 -8.37 11.57
C LYS A 114 -6.01 -7.88 12.64
N MET A 115 -4.72 -8.22 12.53
CA MET A 115 -3.72 -7.84 13.52
C MET A 115 -3.40 -6.34 13.51
N ILE A 116 -3.51 -5.67 12.37
CA ILE A 116 -3.19 -4.24 12.27
C ILE A 116 -4.37 -3.33 12.56
N LEU A 117 -5.60 -3.85 12.66
CA LEU A 117 -6.78 -3.02 12.90
C LEU A 117 -6.62 -2.03 14.05
N PRO A 118 -6.06 -2.41 15.21
CA PRO A 118 -5.89 -1.46 16.31
C PRO A 118 -5.00 -0.25 16.00
N PHE A 119 -4.17 -0.37 14.97
CA PHE A 119 -3.25 0.70 14.56
C PHE A 119 -3.80 1.57 13.44
N LEU A 120 -5.00 1.25 12.94
CA LEU A 120 -5.67 2.01 11.89
C LEU A 120 -6.73 2.91 12.52
N ASN A 121 -6.83 4.16 12.04
CA ASN A 121 -7.93 5.02 12.46
C ASN A 121 -9.25 4.56 11.85
N ASN A 122 -10.38 5.07 12.35
CA ASN A 122 -11.70 4.62 11.91
C ASN A 122 -11.92 4.83 10.40
N LYS A 123 -11.47 5.95 9.87
CA LYS A 123 -11.59 6.22 8.44
C LYS A 123 -10.89 5.16 7.60
N VAL A 124 -9.64 4.82 7.97
CA VAL A 124 -8.88 3.82 7.21
C VAL A 124 -9.52 2.45 7.32
N GLN A 125 -9.99 2.08 8.51
CA GLN A 125 -10.69 0.80 8.67
C GLN A 125 -11.91 0.69 7.74
N ASP A 126 -12.66 1.78 7.60
CA ASP A 126 -13.90 1.80 6.82
C ASP A 126 -13.66 1.74 5.30
N ILE A 127 -12.51 2.17 4.83
CA ILE A 127 -12.21 2.24 3.39
C ILE A 127 -11.39 1.07 2.87
N ILE A 128 -11.01 0.12 3.73
CA ILE A 128 -10.32 -1.09 3.28
C ILE A 128 -11.33 -2.06 2.71
N GLU A 129 -11.08 -2.52 1.49
CA GLU A 129 -11.90 -3.49 0.79
C GLU A 129 -11.03 -4.65 0.34
N ILE A 130 -11.45 -5.88 0.66
CA ILE A 130 -10.78 -7.09 0.19
C ILE A 130 -11.57 -7.62 -0.99
N ASN A 131 -10.95 -7.69 -2.16
CA ASN A 131 -11.60 -8.12 -3.37
C ASN A 131 -11.19 -9.54 -3.71
N TYR A 132 -12.14 -10.47 -3.68
CA TYR A 132 -11.91 -11.89 -3.96
C TYR A 132 -12.19 -12.27 -5.41
N GLU A 133 -12.86 -11.41 -6.17
CA GLU A 133 -13.43 -11.77 -7.46
C GLU A 133 -12.59 -11.40 -8.66
N THR A 134 -11.75 -10.37 -8.54
CA THR A 134 -10.93 -9.93 -9.66
C THR A 134 -9.49 -9.64 -9.23
N ASP A 135 -8.57 -10.01 -10.09
CA ASP A 135 -7.15 -9.70 -9.95
C ASP A 135 -6.72 -8.62 -10.95
N CYS A 136 -7.65 -8.12 -11.75
CA CYS A 136 -7.35 -7.14 -12.77
C CYS A 136 -7.44 -5.72 -12.21
N VAL A 137 -6.30 -5.02 -12.17
CA VAL A 137 -6.22 -3.64 -11.68
C VAL A 137 -7.15 -2.72 -12.46
N GLU A 138 -7.25 -2.90 -13.78
CA GLU A 138 -8.09 -2.05 -14.63
C GLU A 138 -9.56 -2.16 -14.28
N GLU A 139 -10.05 -3.38 -14.01
CA GLU A 139 -11.43 -3.59 -13.61
C GLU A 139 -11.74 -2.94 -12.26
N ILE A 140 -10.80 -3.02 -11.31
CA ILE A 140 -10.95 -2.42 -10.00
C ILE A 140 -11.07 -0.90 -10.12
N ILE A 141 -10.24 -0.29 -10.95
CA ILE A 141 -10.27 1.15 -11.18
C ILE A 141 -11.62 1.59 -11.77
N LYS A 142 -12.17 0.82 -12.70
CA LYS A 142 -13.51 1.09 -13.26
C LYS A 142 -14.59 1.03 -12.19
N MET A 143 -14.48 0.13 -11.24
CA MET A 143 -15.45 0.00 -10.15
C MET A 143 -15.42 1.18 -9.18
N ILE A 144 -14.26 1.82 -9.01
CA ILE A 144 -14.10 2.98 -8.13
C ILE A 144 -14.67 4.25 -8.77
N GLU A 145 -14.57 4.32 -10.07
CA GLU A 145 -15.11 5.45 -10.85
C GLU A 145 -16.60 5.37 -10.97
#